data_2768b9e8bcc6d5526c3ccf633009b1e4
#
_entry.id   2768b9e8bcc6d5526c3ccf633009b1e4
#
_cell.length_a   1.000
_cell.length_b   1.000
_cell.length_c   1.000
_cell.angle_alpha   90.00
_cell.angle_beta   90.00
_cell.angle_gamma   90.00
#
_symmetry.space_group_name_H-M   'P 1'
#
loop_
_entity.id
_entity.type
_entity.pdbx_description
1 polymer ?
#
loop_
_entity_poly.entity_id
_entity_poly.type
_entity_poly.pdbx_seq_one_letter_code
_entity_poly.pdbx_strand_id
1 'polypeptide(L)'
;MNPFILFFSGLLLGASLYFFHRRESRQFAALLKDKNARLEQEKRIVVEFMHNLAVAIGEGVPRKELYQRIAHTAVITTGAMSACIYEKNKSGRLQGVAVEGLFPPQRAIKQSKLKEGESRARFLETILTSETLEEGEGIVGQVAKTGKPVLVEDATVDPRVVLHKDDSLKSRSLVYAPLIHDDRSYGVLVVANPSNGLSFSQMDF
;
A
#
# COMPACT_ATOMS: atom_id res chain seq x y z
N MET A 1 3.02 18.03 66.76
CA MET A 1 3.01 18.20 65.30
C MET A 1 1.86 19.13 64.94
N ASN A 2 2.11 20.27 64.30
CA ASN A 2 1.16 21.36 64.17
C ASN A 2 0.04 20.95 63.19
N PRO A 3 -1.25 20.88 63.56
CA PRO A 3 -2.35 20.38 62.73
C PRO A 3 -2.50 21.17 61.41
N PHE A 4 -2.08 22.41 61.36
CA PHE A 4 -2.07 23.23 60.14
C PHE A 4 -1.09 22.72 59.10
N ILE A 5 0.05 22.16 59.47
CA ILE A 5 1.05 21.60 58.55
C ILE A 5 0.50 20.34 57.89
N LEU A 6 -0.21 19.50 58.63
CA LEU A 6 -0.83 18.28 58.07
C LEU A 6 -1.98 18.62 57.10
N PHE A 7 -2.77 19.66 57.42
CA PHE A 7 -3.85 20.12 56.54
C PHE A 7 -3.31 20.67 55.21
N PHE A 8 -2.28 21.52 55.24
CA PHE A 8 -1.67 22.07 54.02
C PHE A 8 -0.92 21.02 53.19
N SER A 9 -0.26 20.05 53.82
CA SER A 9 0.38 18.96 53.09
C SER A 9 -0.63 18.04 52.39
N GLY A 10 -1.77 17.75 53.01
CA GLY A 10 -2.88 17.00 52.41
C GLY A 10 -3.50 17.72 51.21
N LEU A 11 -3.67 19.05 51.31
CA LEU A 11 -4.21 19.87 50.23
C LEU A 11 -3.27 19.95 49.02
N LEU A 12 -1.96 20.06 49.28
CA LEU A 12 -0.93 20.04 48.22
C LEU A 12 -0.87 18.69 47.51
N LEU A 13 -0.92 17.58 48.27
CA LEU A 13 -0.96 16.23 47.71
C LEU A 13 -2.22 16.01 46.89
N GLY A 14 -3.38 16.42 47.37
CA GLY A 14 -4.64 16.31 46.62
C GLY A 14 -4.64 17.13 45.32
N ALA A 15 -4.13 18.36 45.37
CA ALA A 15 -3.95 19.20 44.20
C ALA A 15 -3.00 18.58 43.19
N SER A 16 -1.87 18.04 43.63
CA SER A 16 -0.88 17.37 42.77
C SER A 16 -1.48 16.14 42.06
N LEU A 17 -2.18 15.28 42.81
CA LEU A 17 -2.89 14.13 42.30
C LEU A 17 -3.99 14.52 41.27
N TYR A 18 -4.76 15.57 41.57
CA TYR A 18 -5.77 16.10 40.68
C TYR A 18 -5.16 16.62 39.36
N PHE A 19 -4.08 17.39 39.43
CA PHE A 19 -3.38 17.89 38.25
C PHE A 19 -2.76 16.77 37.43
N PHE A 20 -2.16 15.77 38.09
CA PHE A 20 -1.60 14.60 37.42
C PHE A 20 -2.67 13.80 36.67
N HIS A 21 -3.77 13.47 37.34
CA HIS A 21 -4.88 12.73 36.72
C HIS A 21 -5.55 13.52 35.59
N ARG A 22 -5.70 14.83 35.74
CA ARG A 22 -6.23 15.70 34.69
C ARG A 22 -5.32 15.78 33.46
N ARG A 23 -4.01 15.78 33.70
CA ARG A 23 -3.00 15.76 32.59
C ARG A 23 -3.05 14.46 31.83
N GLU A 24 -3.11 13.33 32.51
CA GLU A 24 -3.20 12.00 31.93
C GLU A 24 -4.49 11.82 31.12
N SER A 25 -5.63 12.23 31.69
CA SER A 25 -6.92 12.19 30.99
C SER A 25 -6.94 13.04 29.72
N ARG A 26 -6.28 14.20 29.73
CA ARG A 26 -6.16 15.06 28.54
C ARG A 26 -5.27 14.45 27.46
N GLN A 27 -4.16 13.81 27.84
CA GLN A 27 -3.29 13.11 26.90
C GLN A 27 -4.01 11.92 26.23
N PHE A 28 -4.75 11.16 27.03
CA PHE A 28 -5.54 10.05 26.54
C PHE A 28 -6.66 10.50 25.59
N ALA A 29 -7.38 11.58 25.96
CA ALA A 29 -8.41 12.16 25.11
C ALA A 29 -7.84 12.71 23.79
N ALA A 30 -6.65 13.33 23.81
CA ALA A 30 -5.96 13.81 22.62
C ALA A 30 -5.54 12.66 21.70
N LEU A 31 -5.00 11.57 22.25
CA LEU A 31 -4.64 10.37 21.52
C LEU A 31 -5.86 9.71 20.85
N LEU A 32 -6.97 9.58 21.57
CA LEU A 32 -8.20 9.04 21.00
C LEU A 32 -8.76 9.93 19.88
N LYS A 33 -8.69 11.25 20.06
CA LYS A 33 -9.13 12.20 19.04
C LYS A 33 -8.28 12.10 17.76
N ASP A 34 -6.95 11.98 17.90
CA ASP A 34 -6.05 11.80 16.76
C ASP A 34 -6.34 10.48 16.04
N LYS A 35 -6.50 9.39 16.80
CA LYS A 35 -6.84 8.08 16.24
C LYS A 35 -8.19 8.08 15.50
N ASN A 36 -9.20 8.73 16.07
CA ASN A 36 -10.49 8.85 15.41
C ASN A 36 -10.40 9.72 14.15
N ALA A 37 -9.63 10.81 14.17
CA ALA A 37 -9.42 11.66 13.00
C ALA A 37 -8.77 10.90 11.84
N ARG A 38 -7.78 10.04 12.13
CA ARG A 38 -7.16 9.16 11.14
C ARG A 38 -8.15 8.16 10.54
N LEU A 39 -8.93 7.48 11.39
CA LEU A 39 -9.96 6.54 10.93
C LEU A 39 -11.03 7.21 10.05
N GLU A 40 -11.46 8.43 10.40
CA GLU A 40 -12.40 9.18 9.58
C GLU A 40 -11.79 9.64 8.24
N GLN A 41 -10.49 9.95 8.23
CA GLN A 41 -9.77 10.25 7.00
C GLN A 41 -9.66 9.02 6.08
N GLU A 42 -9.28 7.86 6.63
CA GLU A 42 -9.22 6.59 5.90
C GLU A 42 -10.59 6.23 5.31
N LYS A 43 -11.66 6.28 6.12
CA LYS A 43 -13.03 6.07 5.63
C LYS A 43 -13.41 7.01 4.49
N ARG A 44 -13.07 8.29 4.60
CA ARG A 44 -13.37 9.27 3.56
C ARG A 44 -12.71 8.92 2.24
N ILE A 45 -11.42 8.54 2.27
CA ILE A 45 -10.67 8.12 1.09
C ILE A 45 -11.34 6.91 0.43
N VAL A 46 -11.73 5.90 1.23
CA VAL A 46 -12.40 4.71 0.71
C VAL A 46 -13.76 5.05 0.09
N VAL A 47 -14.58 5.89 0.75
CA VAL A 47 -15.89 6.30 0.24
C VAL A 47 -15.75 7.11 -1.05
N GLU A 48 -14.79 8.03 -1.12
CA GLU A 48 -14.52 8.82 -2.33
C GLU A 48 -14.04 7.94 -3.48
N PHE A 49 -13.16 6.98 -3.20
CA PHE A 49 -12.72 6.00 -4.18
C PHE A 49 -13.90 5.17 -4.71
N MET A 50 -14.75 4.64 -3.83
CA MET A 50 -15.93 3.87 -4.21
C MET A 50 -16.91 4.70 -5.05
N HIS A 51 -17.11 5.97 -4.70
CA HIS A 51 -17.94 6.88 -5.47
C HIS A 51 -17.39 7.10 -6.88
N ASN A 52 -16.09 7.42 -6.99
CA ASN A 52 -15.44 7.65 -8.28
C ASN A 52 -15.44 6.40 -9.15
N LEU A 53 -15.30 5.22 -8.55
CA LEU A 53 -15.37 3.94 -9.24
C LEU A 53 -16.79 3.68 -9.77
N ALA A 54 -17.82 3.92 -8.95
CA ALA A 54 -19.21 3.77 -9.35
C ALA A 54 -19.60 4.71 -10.50
N VAL A 55 -19.16 5.97 -10.46
CA VAL A 55 -19.33 6.95 -11.54
C VAL A 55 -18.67 6.44 -12.82
N ALA A 56 -17.42 6.00 -12.76
CA ALA A 56 -16.68 5.49 -13.92
C ALA A 56 -17.37 4.27 -14.56
N ILE A 57 -17.90 3.36 -13.75
CA ILE A 57 -18.69 2.20 -14.24
C ILE A 57 -19.99 2.68 -14.89
N GLY A 58 -20.70 3.63 -14.29
CA GLY A 58 -21.95 4.20 -14.82
C GLY A 58 -21.76 4.94 -16.13
N GLU A 59 -20.61 5.57 -16.34
CA GLU A 59 -20.22 6.26 -17.57
C GLU A 59 -19.70 5.31 -18.67
N GLY A 60 -19.57 4.01 -18.37
CA GLY A 60 -19.07 3.02 -19.33
C GLY A 60 -17.59 3.19 -19.65
N VAL A 61 -16.80 3.68 -18.71
CA VAL A 61 -15.35 3.87 -18.87
C VAL A 61 -14.69 2.54 -19.26
N PRO A 62 -13.77 2.55 -20.25
CA PRO A 62 -13.06 1.35 -20.66
C PRO A 62 -12.32 0.67 -19.52
N ARG A 63 -12.34 -0.66 -19.48
CA ARG A 63 -11.75 -1.48 -18.42
C ARG A 63 -10.27 -1.11 -18.13
N LYS A 64 -9.49 -0.80 -19.18
CA LYS A 64 -8.09 -0.37 -19.04
C LYS A 64 -7.98 0.92 -18.21
N GLU A 65 -8.84 1.89 -18.45
CA GLU A 65 -8.86 3.15 -17.70
C GLU A 65 -9.27 2.93 -16.24
N LEU A 66 -10.22 2.02 -16.02
CA LEU A 66 -10.63 1.63 -14.67
C LEU A 66 -9.46 1.06 -13.87
N TYR A 67 -8.70 0.15 -14.45
CA TYR A 67 -7.50 -0.40 -13.83
C TYR A 67 -6.45 0.68 -13.56
N GLN A 68 -6.27 1.63 -14.48
CA GLN A 68 -5.32 2.72 -14.28
C GLN A 68 -5.73 3.62 -13.11
N ARG A 69 -7.03 3.94 -12.98
CA ARG A 69 -7.56 4.70 -11.83
C ARG A 69 -7.36 3.95 -10.52
N ILE A 70 -7.55 2.63 -10.49
CA ILE A 70 -7.30 1.79 -9.30
C ILE A 70 -5.81 1.83 -8.93
N ALA A 71 -4.90 1.64 -9.88
CA ALA A 71 -3.47 1.67 -9.64
C ALA A 71 -3.01 3.04 -9.11
N HIS A 72 -3.49 4.13 -9.73
CA HIS A 72 -3.24 5.49 -9.29
C HIS A 72 -3.73 5.76 -7.86
N THR A 73 -4.98 5.36 -7.56
CA THR A 73 -5.53 5.50 -6.20
C THR A 73 -4.74 4.69 -5.17
N ALA A 74 -4.32 3.47 -5.52
CA ALA A 74 -3.49 2.65 -4.65
C ALA A 74 -2.16 3.33 -4.30
N VAL A 75 -1.50 3.98 -5.26
CA VAL A 75 -0.28 4.76 -5.02
C VAL A 75 -0.54 5.92 -4.05
N ILE A 76 -1.61 6.69 -4.27
CA ILE A 76 -1.92 7.84 -3.43
C ILE A 76 -2.30 7.41 -2.00
N THR A 77 -3.14 6.40 -1.85
CA THR A 77 -3.64 5.96 -0.54
C THR A 77 -2.59 5.30 0.32
N THR A 78 -1.69 4.52 -0.28
CA THR A 78 -0.60 3.83 0.43
C THR A 78 0.66 4.67 0.57
N GLY A 79 0.74 5.81 -0.14
CA GLY A 79 1.96 6.60 -0.25
C GLY A 79 3.09 5.87 -0.98
N ALA A 80 2.77 4.86 -1.80
CA ALA A 80 3.74 4.13 -2.60
C ALA A 80 4.32 5.00 -3.73
N MET A 81 5.46 4.63 -4.28
CA MET A 81 6.05 5.29 -5.45
C MET A 81 5.52 4.71 -6.76
N SER A 82 5.03 3.47 -6.75
CA SER A 82 4.54 2.81 -7.95
C SER A 82 3.58 1.66 -7.62
N ALA A 83 2.74 1.30 -8.60
CA ALA A 83 1.83 0.17 -8.51
C ALA A 83 1.70 -0.54 -9.85
N CYS A 84 1.35 -1.82 -9.81
CA CYS A 84 0.97 -2.61 -10.97
C CYS A 84 -0.23 -3.51 -10.65
N ILE A 85 -1.18 -3.57 -11.58
CA ILE A 85 -2.26 -4.56 -11.52
C ILE A 85 -1.94 -5.67 -12.49
N TYR A 86 -1.87 -6.89 -11.97
CA TYR A 86 -1.79 -8.12 -12.74
C TYR A 86 -3.17 -8.74 -12.83
N GLU A 87 -3.68 -8.91 -14.03
CA GLU A 87 -4.96 -9.57 -14.29
C GLU A 87 -4.74 -11.00 -14.78
N LYS A 88 -5.59 -11.93 -14.36
CA LYS A 88 -5.62 -13.29 -14.88
C LYS A 88 -6.30 -13.30 -16.24
N ASN A 89 -5.56 -13.61 -17.27
CA ASN A 89 -6.07 -13.68 -18.64
C ASN A 89 -6.86 -14.99 -18.89
N LYS A 90 -7.43 -15.13 -20.09
CA LYS A 90 -8.23 -16.31 -20.49
C LYS A 90 -7.44 -17.64 -20.45
N SER A 91 -6.12 -17.60 -20.54
CA SER A 91 -5.27 -18.79 -20.43
C SER A 91 -4.85 -19.09 -18.97
N GLY A 92 -5.36 -18.37 -17.99
CA GLY A 92 -5.02 -18.54 -16.58
C GLY A 92 -3.71 -17.90 -16.15
N ARG A 93 -3.03 -17.17 -17.04
CA ARG A 93 -1.77 -16.48 -16.75
C ARG A 93 -2.01 -15.08 -16.27
N LEU A 94 -1.13 -14.57 -15.42
CA LEU A 94 -1.17 -13.21 -14.89
C LEU A 94 -0.39 -12.27 -15.82
N GLN A 95 -1.01 -11.19 -16.23
CA GLN A 95 -0.45 -10.18 -17.14
C GLN A 95 -0.65 -8.80 -16.54
N GLY A 96 0.36 -7.94 -16.58
CA GLY A 96 0.23 -6.54 -16.18
C GLY A 96 -0.74 -5.80 -17.09
N VAL A 97 -1.75 -5.15 -16.54
CA VAL A 97 -2.79 -4.43 -17.28
C VAL A 97 -2.85 -2.94 -16.99
N ALA A 98 -2.31 -2.52 -15.83
CA ALA A 98 -2.15 -1.11 -15.47
C ALA A 98 -0.87 -0.95 -14.66
N VAL A 99 -0.13 0.12 -14.93
CA VAL A 99 1.13 0.46 -14.28
C VAL A 99 1.09 1.94 -13.90
N GLU A 100 1.41 2.25 -12.65
CA GLU A 100 1.57 3.61 -12.16
C GLU A 100 3.00 3.79 -11.63
N GLY A 101 3.67 4.86 -12.05
CA GLY A 101 5.05 5.13 -11.69
C GLY A 101 6.07 4.17 -12.33
N LEU A 102 7.29 4.14 -11.78
CA LEU A 102 8.37 3.24 -12.23
C LEU A 102 8.30 1.92 -11.46
N PHE A 103 7.32 1.08 -11.80
CA PHE A 103 7.11 -0.19 -11.11
C PHE A 103 8.19 -1.20 -11.49
N PRO A 104 8.86 -1.87 -10.51
CA PRO A 104 9.90 -2.85 -10.76
C PRO A 104 9.32 -4.15 -11.36
N PRO A 105 9.77 -4.60 -12.54
CA PRO A 105 9.33 -5.86 -13.12
C PRO A 105 9.56 -7.05 -12.20
N GLN A 106 8.61 -7.99 -12.18
CA GLN A 106 8.67 -9.16 -11.30
C GLN A 106 9.50 -10.32 -11.88
N ARG A 107 10.12 -10.09 -13.02
CA ARG A 107 11.12 -10.95 -13.65
C ARG A 107 12.37 -10.16 -14.02
N ALA A 108 13.49 -10.85 -14.19
CA ALA A 108 14.69 -10.24 -14.71
C ALA A 108 14.46 -9.73 -16.14
N ILE A 109 14.75 -8.46 -16.39
CA ILE A 109 14.63 -7.85 -17.70
C ILE A 109 15.67 -8.51 -18.62
N LYS A 110 15.21 -9.30 -19.57
CA LYS A 110 16.06 -9.81 -20.64
C LYS A 110 16.45 -8.62 -21.50
N GLN A 111 17.76 -8.32 -21.59
CA GLN A 111 18.40 -7.18 -22.25
C GLN A 111 17.59 -6.57 -23.43
N SER A 112 16.59 -5.79 -23.11
CA SER A 112 15.85 -4.94 -24.04
C SER A 112 16.43 -3.54 -23.88
N LYS A 113 17.05 -3.03 -24.93
CA LYS A 113 17.57 -1.66 -24.94
C LYS A 113 16.38 -0.70 -25.08
N LEU A 114 16.36 0.34 -24.27
CA LEU A 114 15.45 1.48 -24.43
C LEU A 114 15.56 2.00 -25.87
N LYS A 115 14.46 2.14 -26.57
CA LYS A 115 14.45 2.70 -27.93
C LYS A 115 14.76 4.20 -27.85
N GLU A 116 15.44 4.70 -28.88
CA GLU A 116 15.74 6.13 -28.96
C GLU A 116 14.43 6.95 -28.94
N GLY A 117 14.31 7.91 -28.00
CA GLY A 117 13.11 8.72 -27.80
C GLY A 117 12.00 8.09 -26.95
N GLU A 118 12.16 6.85 -26.47
CA GLU A 118 11.18 6.20 -25.57
C GLU A 118 11.41 6.63 -24.13
N SER A 119 10.31 7.04 -23.45
CA SER A 119 10.39 7.31 -22.01
C SER A 119 10.56 6.00 -21.23
N ARG A 120 11.27 6.07 -20.09
CA ARG A 120 11.49 4.93 -19.22
C ARG A 120 10.18 4.31 -18.69
N ALA A 121 9.22 5.15 -18.34
CA ALA A 121 7.90 4.69 -17.88
C ALA A 121 7.20 3.87 -18.96
N ARG A 122 7.22 4.34 -20.21
CA ARG A 122 6.62 3.61 -21.35
C ARG A 122 7.31 2.30 -21.64
N PHE A 123 8.64 2.27 -21.55
CA PHE A 123 9.42 1.05 -21.69
C PHE A 123 9.03 0.01 -20.63
N LEU A 124 8.93 0.42 -19.37
CA LEU A 124 8.52 -0.47 -18.27
C LEU A 124 7.07 -0.94 -18.42
N GLU A 125 6.15 -0.05 -18.80
CA GLU A 125 4.76 -0.41 -19.10
C GLU A 125 4.73 -1.48 -20.20
N THR A 126 5.51 -1.31 -21.26
CA THR A 126 5.60 -2.30 -22.38
C THR A 126 6.08 -3.65 -21.88
N ILE A 127 7.13 -3.70 -21.04
CA ILE A 127 7.61 -4.94 -20.45
C ILE A 127 6.54 -5.61 -19.61
N LEU A 128 5.97 -4.88 -18.64
CA LEU A 128 5.00 -5.40 -17.70
C LEU A 128 3.70 -5.88 -18.35
N THR A 129 3.29 -5.22 -19.45
CA THR A 129 2.10 -5.62 -20.21
C THR A 129 2.35 -6.74 -21.24
N SER A 130 3.59 -6.97 -21.62
CA SER A 130 3.96 -8.06 -22.55
C SER A 130 4.33 -9.35 -21.85
N GLU A 131 4.77 -9.29 -20.59
CA GLU A 131 5.15 -10.45 -19.79
C GLU A 131 3.92 -11.12 -19.16
N THR A 132 3.96 -12.45 -19.09
CA THR A 132 2.95 -13.24 -18.37
C THR A 132 3.62 -14.10 -17.32
N LEU A 133 2.99 -14.21 -16.15
CA LEU A 133 3.42 -15.04 -15.02
C LEU A 133 2.45 -16.21 -14.85
N GLU A 134 2.97 -17.37 -14.50
CA GLU A 134 2.13 -18.54 -14.15
C GLU A 134 1.59 -18.39 -12.72
N GLU A 135 0.46 -19.04 -12.42
CA GLU A 135 0.03 -19.22 -11.04
C GLU A 135 1.09 -19.99 -10.24
N GLY A 136 1.50 -19.43 -9.10
CA GLY A 136 2.57 -19.98 -8.27
C GLY A 136 3.97 -19.47 -8.64
N GLU A 137 4.13 -18.74 -9.73
CA GLU A 137 5.40 -18.16 -10.12
C GLU A 137 5.66 -16.84 -9.42
N GLY A 138 6.77 -16.76 -8.68
CA GLY A 138 7.13 -15.61 -7.88
C GLY A 138 6.07 -15.28 -6.82
N ILE A 139 6.14 -14.08 -6.26
CA ILE A 139 5.17 -13.65 -5.23
C ILE A 139 3.80 -13.37 -5.86
N VAL A 140 3.76 -12.74 -7.02
CA VAL A 140 2.50 -12.44 -7.73
C VAL A 140 1.71 -13.73 -8.01
N GLY A 141 2.36 -14.73 -8.60
CA GLY A 141 1.70 -16.00 -8.87
C GLY A 141 1.29 -16.77 -7.61
N GLN A 142 2.09 -16.69 -6.55
CA GLN A 142 1.77 -17.28 -5.25
C GLN A 142 0.53 -16.63 -4.63
N VAL A 143 0.44 -15.29 -4.63
CA VAL A 143 -0.70 -14.54 -4.13
C VAL A 143 -1.97 -14.84 -4.92
N ALA A 144 -1.86 -14.88 -6.26
CA ALA A 144 -3.00 -15.23 -7.12
C ALA A 144 -3.52 -16.65 -6.86
N LYS A 145 -2.62 -17.61 -6.60
CA LYS A 145 -2.96 -19.00 -6.32
C LYS A 145 -3.57 -19.22 -4.94
N THR A 146 -2.99 -18.55 -3.92
CA THR A 146 -3.39 -18.80 -2.52
C THR A 146 -4.51 -17.90 -2.04
N GLY A 147 -4.75 -16.78 -2.72
CA GLY A 147 -5.67 -15.75 -2.29
C GLY A 147 -5.23 -15.03 -1.00
N LYS A 148 -3.97 -15.21 -0.58
CA LYS A 148 -3.45 -14.61 0.65
C LYS A 148 -2.55 -13.43 0.28
N PRO A 149 -2.76 -12.26 0.90
CA PRO A 149 -1.89 -11.12 0.68
C PRO A 149 -0.48 -11.39 1.24
N VAL A 150 0.52 -10.67 0.70
CA VAL A 150 1.93 -10.80 1.13
C VAL A 150 2.52 -9.41 1.32
N LEU A 151 3.13 -9.19 2.49
CA LEU A 151 3.99 -8.05 2.77
C LEU A 151 5.45 -8.48 2.67
N VAL A 152 6.23 -7.75 1.88
CA VAL A 152 7.69 -7.83 1.84
C VAL A 152 8.22 -6.55 2.47
N GLU A 153 8.63 -6.61 3.73
CA GLU A 153 9.13 -5.45 4.47
C GLU A 153 10.51 -5.02 3.94
N ASP A 154 11.38 -5.98 3.66
CA ASP A 154 12.69 -5.75 3.07
C ASP A 154 12.93 -6.66 1.85
N ALA A 155 12.80 -6.07 0.68
CA ALA A 155 12.99 -6.76 -0.60
C ALA A 155 14.45 -7.13 -0.88
N THR A 156 15.41 -6.53 -0.19
CA THR A 156 16.84 -6.79 -0.42
C THR A 156 17.29 -8.15 0.12
N VAL A 157 16.56 -8.68 1.10
CA VAL A 157 16.84 -9.97 1.73
C VAL A 157 15.84 -11.06 1.38
N ASP A 158 14.71 -10.73 0.74
CA ASP A 158 13.72 -11.72 0.33
C ASP A 158 14.13 -12.39 -1.00
N PRO A 159 14.46 -13.70 -0.99
CA PRO A 159 14.95 -14.39 -2.18
C PRO A 159 13.91 -14.54 -3.29
N ARG A 160 12.62 -14.25 -3.02
CA ARG A 160 11.54 -14.30 -4.00
C ARG A 160 11.46 -13.04 -4.86
N VAL A 161 12.10 -11.95 -4.40
CA VAL A 161 12.10 -10.66 -5.10
C VAL A 161 13.22 -10.59 -6.12
N VAL A 162 12.89 -10.13 -7.31
CA VAL A 162 13.89 -9.89 -8.36
C VAL A 162 14.60 -8.57 -8.09
N LEU A 163 15.91 -8.65 -7.86
CA LEU A 163 16.76 -7.47 -7.67
C LEU A 163 17.26 -6.98 -9.04
N HIS A 164 16.92 -5.74 -9.38
CA HIS A 164 17.38 -5.07 -10.58
C HIS A 164 18.67 -4.30 -10.32
N LYS A 165 19.61 -4.32 -11.31
CA LYS A 165 20.87 -3.57 -11.24
C LYS A 165 20.66 -2.05 -11.30
N ASP A 166 19.55 -1.64 -11.85
CA ASP A 166 19.15 -0.25 -12.02
C ASP A 166 18.55 0.29 -10.73
N ASP A 167 19.15 1.34 -10.17
CA ASP A 167 18.74 1.93 -8.90
C ASP A 167 17.29 2.41 -8.88
N SER A 168 16.78 2.90 -10.02
CA SER A 168 15.39 3.36 -10.11
C SER A 168 14.35 2.22 -10.10
N LEU A 169 14.79 0.98 -10.27
CA LEU A 169 13.97 -0.23 -10.24
C LEU A 169 14.24 -1.09 -9.00
N LYS A 170 15.03 -0.58 -8.05
CA LYS A 170 15.27 -1.29 -6.80
C LYS A 170 14.00 -1.34 -5.96
N SER A 171 13.57 -2.54 -5.68
CA SER A 171 12.54 -2.79 -4.68
C SER A 171 13.14 -2.73 -3.29
N ARG A 172 12.49 -1.97 -2.40
CA ARG A 172 12.81 -1.91 -0.97
C ARG A 172 11.77 -2.63 -0.14
N SER A 173 10.51 -2.33 -0.40
CA SER A 173 9.38 -2.95 0.27
C SER A 173 8.20 -3.02 -0.69
N LEU A 174 7.42 -4.10 -0.61
CA LEU A 174 6.28 -4.35 -1.50
C LEU A 174 5.10 -4.93 -0.73
N VAL A 175 3.90 -4.57 -1.17
CA VAL A 175 2.65 -5.18 -0.72
C VAL A 175 1.95 -5.80 -1.92
N TYR A 176 1.53 -7.05 -1.77
CA TYR A 176 0.80 -7.81 -2.77
C TYR A 176 -0.60 -8.14 -2.24
N ALA A 177 -1.62 -7.58 -2.87
CA ALA A 177 -3.02 -7.79 -2.49
C ALA A 177 -3.75 -8.59 -3.57
N PRO A 178 -4.38 -9.73 -3.23
CA PRO A 178 -5.14 -10.50 -4.20
C PRO A 178 -6.45 -9.78 -4.55
N LEU A 179 -6.84 -9.80 -5.82
CA LEU A 179 -8.13 -9.32 -6.31
C LEU A 179 -9.07 -10.52 -6.37
N ILE A 180 -9.92 -10.66 -5.35
CA ILE A 180 -10.83 -11.80 -5.19
C ILE A 180 -12.27 -11.34 -5.18
N HIS A 181 -13.14 -12.08 -5.85
CA HIS A 181 -14.58 -11.96 -5.79
C HIS A 181 -15.21 -13.34 -5.92
N ASP A 182 -16.16 -13.68 -5.06
CA ASP A 182 -16.83 -15.01 -5.01
C ASP A 182 -15.82 -16.19 -5.04
N ASP A 183 -14.81 -16.13 -4.17
CA ASP A 183 -13.73 -17.14 -4.04
C ASP A 183 -12.89 -17.34 -5.32
N ARG A 184 -13.04 -16.47 -6.31
CA ARG A 184 -12.24 -16.49 -7.54
C ARG A 184 -11.19 -15.39 -7.52
N SER A 185 -9.95 -15.78 -7.83
CA SER A 185 -8.87 -14.82 -8.04
C SER A 185 -8.94 -14.26 -9.46
N TYR A 186 -9.04 -12.94 -9.57
CA TYR A 186 -9.02 -12.17 -10.82
C TYR A 186 -7.64 -11.61 -11.13
N GLY A 187 -6.78 -11.55 -10.12
CA GLY A 187 -5.45 -11.00 -10.28
C GLY A 187 -4.82 -10.56 -8.96
N VAL A 188 -3.83 -9.70 -9.06
CA VAL A 188 -3.07 -9.18 -7.92
C VAL A 188 -2.77 -7.70 -8.15
N LEU A 189 -3.06 -6.88 -7.16
CA LEU A 189 -2.56 -5.51 -7.06
C LEU A 189 -1.25 -5.53 -6.29
N VAL A 190 -0.22 -4.88 -6.82
CA VAL A 190 1.07 -4.74 -6.14
C VAL A 190 1.42 -3.27 -6.03
N VAL A 191 1.81 -2.84 -4.83
CA VAL A 191 2.39 -1.51 -4.60
C VAL A 191 3.84 -1.65 -4.15
N ALA A 192 4.69 -0.72 -4.57
CA ALA A 192 6.12 -0.81 -4.32
C ALA A 192 6.66 0.52 -3.79
N ASN A 193 7.60 0.38 -2.84
CA ASN A 193 8.44 1.45 -2.33
C ASN A 193 7.66 2.65 -1.76
N PRO A 194 7.46 2.75 -0.43
CA PRO A 194 6.88 3.94 0.16
C PRO A 194 7.69 5.19 -0.18
N SER A 195 7.01 6.29 -0.51
CA SER A 195 7.62 7.57 -0.94
C SER A 195 8.44 8.24 0.17
N ASN A 196 8.14 7.95 1.44
CA ASN A 196 8.86 8.44 2.61
C ASN A 196 10.23 7.77 2.85
N GLY A 197 10.63 6.80 2.00
CA GLY A 197 11.89 6.08 2.12
C GLY A 197 11.93 4.97 3.18
N LEU A 198 10.84 4.76 3.91
CA LEU A 198 10.69 3.67 4.88
C LEU A 198 10.24 2.37 4.20
N SER A 199 10.00 1.32 4.98
CA SER A 199 9.34 0.11 4.51
C SER A 199 7.84 0.17 4.83
N PHE A 200 7.03 -0.54 4.06
CA PHE A 200 5.66 -0.84 4.47
C PHE A 200 5.67 -1.65 5.76
N SER A 201 4.72 -1.38 6.63
CA SER A 201 4.55 -2.04 7.92
C SER A 201 3.30 -2.90 7.94
N GLN A 202 3.13 -3.69 9.00
CA GLN A 202 1.89 -4.43 9.24
C GLN A 202 0.64 -3.52 9.39
N MET A 203 0.82 -2.23 9.65
CA MET A 203 -0.28 -1.27 9.69
C MET A 203 -0.69 -0.75 8.31
N ASP A 204 0.18 -0.89 7.32
CA ASP A 204 -0.08 -0.51 5.92
C ASP A 204 -0.66 -1.69 5.11
N PHE A 205 -0.71 -2.86 5.74
CA PHE A 205 -1.11 -4.16 5.19
C PHE A 205 -2.46 -4.62 5.73
#